data_a4533d385a3a292ebaef1c46eb0d706b
#
_entry.id   a4533d385a3a292ebaef1c46eb0d706b
#
_cell.length_a   1.000
_cell.length_b   1.000
_cell.length_c   1.000
_cell.angle_alpha   90.00
_cell.angle_beta   90.00
_cell.angle_gamma   90.00
#
_symmetry.space_group_name_H-M   'P 1'
#
loop_
_entity.id
_entity.type
_entity.pdbx_description
1 polymer ?
#
loop_
_entity_poly.entity_id
_entity_poly.type
_entity_poly.pdbx_seq_one_letter_code
_entity_poly.pdbx_strand_id
1 'polypeptide(L)'
;MESAKNTLTNENANQAEIDYFCLSLNEAVAGLRGTSEFDPSNMADGTYKVDISMYVTGTQNASMTSGAVDSTATLIVENGKATLQLSFHPTQVMSLWGHLTDLWIYKGLTAAENQSNAKNWNGDVSTRYDYMDDTTVLSYYTVAENNPSIPVPCAEGHAHTSECYPYVISMPLKYINTTNDRGNVYVLRVSVDKMTANGVGDQNVDMNVKWGTLTAVS
;
A
#
# COMPACT_ATOMS: atom_id res chain seq x y z
N MET A 1 -18.66 25.79 2.52
CA MET A 1 -19.15 25.55 3.91
C MET A 1 -20.31 26.47 4.30
N GLU A 2 -20.23 27.75 4.04
CA GLU A 2 -21.29 28.72 4.39
C GLU A 2 -22.61 28.43 3.66
N SER A 3 -22.56 28.04 2.38
CA SER A 3 -23.75 27.68 1.59
C SER A 3 -24.49 26.46 2.14
N ALA A 4 -23.77 25.40 2.54
CA ALA A 4 -24.36 24.20 3.14
C ALA A 4 -24.99 24.50 4.51
N LYS A 5 -24.38 25.36 5.31
CA LYS A 5 -24.92 25.80 6.60
C LYS A 5 -26.19 26.58 6.44
N ASN A 6 -26.27 27.47 5.43
CA ASN A 6 -27.46 28.25 5.13
C ASN A 6 -28.63 27.38 4.66
N THR A 7 -28.36 26.31 3.90
CA THR A 7 -29.41 25.37 3.47
C THR A 7 -29.96 24.53 4.61
N LEU A 8 -29.07 24.05 5.52
CA LEU A 8 -29.47 23.28 6.71
C LEU A 8 -30.28 24.09 7.72
N THR A 9 -30.16 25.42 7.70
CA THR A 9 -30.94 26.34 8.55
C THR A 9 -32.14 26.92 7.84
N ASN A 10 -32.34 26.60 6.56
CA ASN A 10 -33.49 27.08 5.79
C ASN A 10 -34.66 26.11 5.96
N GLU A 11 -35.68 26.54 6.74
CA GLU A 11 -36.90 25.76 6.97
C GLU A 11 -37.71 25.46 5.71
N ASN A 12 -37.41 26.12 4.57
CA ASN A 12 -38.04 25.92 3.29
C ASN A 12 -37.19 25.12 2.29
N ALA A 13 -36.06 24.58 2.70
CA ALA A 13 -35.25 23.74 1.83
C ALA A 13 -36.01 22.47 1.44
N ASN A 14 -36.10 22.18 0.15
CA ASN A 14 -36.70 20.95 -0.31
C ASN A 14 -35.77 19.75 -0.19
N GLN A 15 -36.32 18.55 -0.22
CA GLN A 15 -35.54 17.32 -0.03
C GLN A 15 -34.40 17.17 -1.05
N ALA A 16 -34.60 17.57 -2.29
CA ALA A 16 -33.58 17.48 -3.34
C ALA A 16 -32.39 18.41 -3.09
N GLU A 17 -32.63 19.59 -2.52
CA GLU A 17 -31.55 20.49 -2.09
C GLU A 17 -30.76 19.91 -0.92
N ILE A 18 -31.45 19.32 0.05
CA ILE A 18 -30.81 18.65 1.19
C ILE A 18 -29.95 17.48 0.71
N ASP A 19 -30.49 16.63 -0.16
CA ASP A 19 -29.77 15.47 -0.73
C ASP A 19 -28.55 15.90 -1.54
N TYR A 20 -28.66 16.97 -2.35
CA TYR A 20 -27.55 17.53 -3.10
C TYR A 20 -26.41 18.03 -2.19
N PHE A 21 -26.76 18.76 -1.12
CA PHE A 21 -25.76 19.25 -0.18
C PHE A 21 -25.15 18.13 0.66
N CYS A 22 -25.93 17.11 1.01
CA CYS A 22 -25.41 15.91 1.67
C CYS A 22 -24.42 15.16 0.78
N LEU A 23 -24.74 14.98 -0.52
CA LEU A 23 -23.82 14.39 -1.49
C LEU A 23 -22.54 15.23 -1.64
N SER A 24 -22.68 16.55 -1.85
CA SER A 24 -21.54 17.45 -1.98
C SER A 24 -20.66 17.50 -0.72
N LEU A 25 -21.27 17.41 0.47
CA LEU A 25 -20.54 17.34 1.72
C LEU A 25 -19.81 16.00 1.86
N ASN A 26 -20.45 14.90 1.50
CA ASN A 26 -19.81 13.57 1.50
C ASN A 26 -18.66 13.50 0.51
N GLU A 27 -18.79 14.07 -0.69
CA GLU A 27 -17.71 14.19 -1.67
C GLU A 27 -16.55 15.06 -1.15
N ALA A 28 -16.88 16.21 -0.52
CA ALA A 28 -15.88 17.08 0.07
C ALA A 28 -15.16 16.40 1.27
N VAL A 29 -15.88 15.66 2.09
CA VAL A 29 -15.31 14.87 3.21
C VAL A 29 -14.48 13.72 2.67
N ALA A 30 -14.90 13.04 1.60
CA ALA A 30 -14.13 12.01 0.93
C ALA A 30 -12.85 12.59 0.30
N GLY A 31 -12.94 13.78 -0.32
CA GLY A 31 -11.79 14.52 -0.82
C GLY A 31 -10.82 14.96 0.27
N LEU A 32 -11.34 15.42 1.41
CA LEU A 32 -10.54 15.76 2.59
C LEU A 32 -9.88 14.52 3.22
N ARG A 33 -10.58 13.38 3.24
CA ARG A 33 -10.00 12.12 3.70
C ARG A 33 -8.89 11.62 2.78
N GLY A 34 -8.98 11.91 1.48
CA GLY A 34 -7.92 11.60 0.51
C GLY A 34 -6.67 12.48 0.62
N THR A 35 -6.79 13.64 1.27
CA THR A 35 -5.71 14.63 1.45
C THR A 35 -5.27 14.82 2.90
N SER A 36 -6.02 14.29 3.88
CA SER A 36 -5.63 14.35 5.29
C SER A 36 -4.55 13.30 5.57
N GLU A 37 -3.56 13.71 6.34
CA GLU A 37 -2.58 12.80 6.90
C GLU A 37 -3.30 11.69 7.68
N PHE A 38 -3.02 10.44 7.35
CA PHE A 38 -3.60 9.29 8.03
C PHE A 38 -3.09 9.26 9.47
N ASP A 39 -4.00 9.38 10.41
CA ASP A 39 -3.69 9.31 11.84
C ASP A 39 -4.43 8.13 12.49
N PRO A 40 -3.72 7.02 12.75
CA PRO A 40 -4.33 5.83 13.36
C PRO A 40 -4.78 6.08 14.81
N SER A 41 -4.26 7.10 15.50
CA SER A 41 -4.66 7.41 16.88
C SER A 41 -6.12 7.87 16.99
N ASN A 42 -6.70 8.33 15.89
CA ASN A 42 -8.10 8.73 15.78
C ASN A 42 -9.03 7.61 15.32
N MET A 43 -8.50 6.39 15.13
CA MET A 43 -9.28 5.22 14.74
C MET A 43 -9.55 4.31 15.93
N ALA A 44 -10.68 3.63 15.91
CA ALA A 44 -10.92 2.53 16.84
C ALA A 44 -9.97 1.37 16.54
N ASP A 45 -9.54 0.67 17.60
CA ASP A 45 -8.81 -0.58 17.42
C ASP A 45 -9.66 -1.60 16.66
N GLY A 46 -9.05 -2.28 15.71
CA GLY A 46 -9.76 -3.23 14.87
C GLY A 46 -9.06 -3.55 13.56
N THR A 47 -9.75 -4.38 12.78
CA THR A 47 -9.32 -4.80 11.44
C THR A 47 -10.16 -4.09 10.38
N TYR A 48 -9.49 -3.60 9.34
CA TYR A 48 -10.10 -2.87 8.25
C TYR A 48 -9.60 -3.42 6.92
N LYS A 49 -10.34 -3.14 5.85
CA LYS A 49 -9.90 -3.30 4.46
C LYS A 49 -9.71 -1.93 3.85
N VAL A 50 -8.68 -1.79 3.01
CA VAL A 50 -8.36 -0.56 2.29
C VAL A 50 -7.72 -0.90 0.96
N ASP A 51 -8.11 -0.18 -0.09
CA ASP A 51 -7.50 -0.38 -1.40
C ASP A 51 -6.14 0.32 -1.49
N ILE A 52 -5.25 -0.32 -2.23
CA ILE A 52 -3.92 0.19 -2.54
C ILE A 52 -3.68 0.21 -4.05
N SER A 53 -2.70 0.98 -4.47
CA SER A 53 -2.20 0.95 -5.84
C SER A 53 -0.70 1.15 -5.83
N MET A 54 0.02 0.48 -6.74
CA MET A 54 1.47 0.59 -6.84
C MET A 54 1.89 1.17 -8.19
N TYR A 55 2.78 2.14 -8.15
CA TYR A 55 3.28 2.88 -9.30
C TYR A 55 4.79 2.83 -9.38
N VAL A 56 5.33 2.97 -10.57
CA VAL A 56 6.76 3.22 -10.75
C VAL A 56 7.11 4.54 -10.07
N THR A 57 8.10 4.53 -9.18
CA THR A 57 8.45 5.68 -8.33
C THR A 57 8.56 6.98 -9.12
N GLY A 58 7.83 7.98 -8.67
CA GLY A 58 7.79 9.31 -9.24
C GLY A 58 7.06 9.42 -10.58
N THR A 59 6.26 8.41 -10.96
CA THR A 59 5.50 8.41 -12.21
C THR A 59 4.01 8.11 -11.99
N GLN A 60 3.23 8.22 -13.07
CA GLN A 60 1.81 7.82 -13.10
C GLN A 60 1.62 6.39 -13.64
N ASN A 61 2.69 5.71 -14.04
CA ASN A 61 2.62 4.38 -14.63
C ASN A 61 2.47 3.31 -13.54
N ALA A 62 1.55 2.38 -13.73
CA ALA A 62 1.44 1.23 -12.83
C ALA A 62 2.75 0.44 -12.80
N SER A 63 3.19 0.09 -11.59
CA SER A 63 4.33 -0.80 -11.41
C SER A 63 3.96 -2.23 -11.78
N MET A 64 4.92 -3.02 -12.23
CA MET A 64 4.75 -4.47 -12.39
C MET A 64 4.36 -5.16 -11.07
N THR A 65 4.76 -4.60 -9.94
CA THR A 65 4.36 -5.07 -8.61
C THR A 65 2.84 -5.02 -8.39
N SER A 66 2.12 -4.14 -9.10
CA SER A 66 0.65 -4.13 -9.07
C SER A 66 0.02 -5.45 -9.51
N GLY A 67 0.70 -6.23 -10.36
CA GLY A 67 0.26 -7.55 -10.79
C GLY A 67 0.67 -8.68 -9.83
N ALA A 68 1.40 -8.37 -8.77
CA ALA A 68 1.93 -9.33 -7.80
C ALA A 68 1.33 -9.15 -6.39
N VAL A 69 0.47 -8.17 -6.19
CA VAL A 69 -0.14 -7.82 -4.90
C VAL A 69 -1.64 -7.66 -5.06
N ASP A 70 -2.40 -8.10 -4.06
CA ASP A 70 -3.83 -7.84 -4.01
C ASP A 70 -4.10 -6.34 -3.94
N SER A 71 -5.08 -5.85 -4.70
CA SER A 71 -5.45 -4.43 -4.71
C SER A 71 -6.11 -3.96 -3.42
N THR A 72 -6.54 -4.88 -2.55
CA THR A 72 -7.13 -4.61 -1.25
C THR A 72 -6.25 -5.20 -0.15
N ALA A 73 -5.75 -4.34 0.71
CA ALA A 73 -4.92 -4.70 1.86
C ALA A 73 -5.74 -4.79 3.15
N THR A 74 -5.20 -5.49 4.15
CA THR A 74 -5.75 -5.51 5.50
C THR A 74 -4.99 -4.50 6.37
N LEU A 75 -5.73 -3.56 6.96
CA LEU A 75 -5.20 -2.62 7.94
C LEU A 75 -5.58 -3.09 9.35
N ILE A 76 -4.60 -3.19 10.22
CA ILE A 76 -4.81 -3.48 11.65
C ILE A 76 -4.45 -2.22 12.43
N VAL A 77 -5.38 -1.77 13.27
CA VAL A 77 -5.16 -0.68 14.21
C VAL A 77 -5.21 -1.23 15.61
N GLU A 78 -4.16 -1.01 16.36
CA GLU A 78 -4.03 -1.44 17.76
C GLU A 78 -3.31 -0.35 18.58
N ASN A 79 -3.95 0.15 19.63
CA ASN A 79 -3.40 1.16 20.53
C ASN A 79 -2.86 2.40 19.79
N GLY A 80 -3.59 2.88 18.80
CA GLY A 80 -3.21 4.04 17.99
C GLY A 80 -2.06 3.80 17.02
N LYS A 81 -1.68 2.56 16.78
CA LYS A 81 -0.67 2.18 15.78
C LYS A 81 -1.34 1.42 14.64
N ALA A 82 -0.89 1.69 13.43
CA ALA A 82 -1.41 1.04 12.25
C ALA A 82 -0.37 0.17 11.58
N THR A 83 -0.80 -1.01 11.16
CA THR A 83 -0.02 -1.97 10.41
C THR A 83 -0.80 -2.40 9.19
N LEU A 84 -0.18 -2.35 8.02
CA LEU A 84 -0.77 -2.80 6.76
C LEU A 84 -0.25 -4.18 6.40
N GLN A 85 -1.16 -5.10 6.10
CA GLN A 85 -0.83 -6.42 5.60
C GLN A 85 -1.13 -6.49 4.11
N LEU A 86 -0.11 -6.80 3.34
CA LEU A 86 -0.13 -6.94 1.88
C LEU A 86 -0.08 -8.42 1.53
N SER A 87 -0.98 -8.88 0.66
CA SER A 87 -0.97 -10.25 0.16
C SER A 87 -0.33 -10.31 -1.22
N PHE A 88 0.68 -11.13 -1.38
CA PHE A 88 1.43 -11.30 -2.62
C PHE A 88 1.13 -12.64 -3.29
N HIS A 89 1.21 -12.66 -4.60
CA HIS A 89 0.99 -13.85 -5.41
C HIS A 89 1.97 -13.87 -6.61
N PRO A 90 2.13 -15.02 -7.29
CA PRO A 90 2.95 -15.09 -8.49
C PRO A 90 2.51 -14.07 -9.53
N THR A 91 3.44 -13.44 -10.21
CA THR A 91 3.16 -12.53 -11.32
C THR A 91 3.93 -12.91 -12.56
N GLN A 92 3.33 -12.69 -13.72
CA GLN A 92 4.00 -12.95 -14.98
C GLN A 92 4.76 -11.71 -15.44
N VAL A 93 6.08 -11.83 -15.57
CA VAL A 93 6.95 -10.81 -16.13
C VAL A 93 7.44 -11.32 -17.48
N MET A 94 6.95 -10.74 -18.58
CA MET A 94 7.14 -11.26 -19.94
C MET A 94 6.59 -12.69 -20.07
N SER A 95 7.46 -13.69 -20.27
CA SER A 95 7.09 -15.12 -20.36
C SER A 95 7.45 -15.92 -19.10
N LEU A 96 7.99 -15.27 -18.06
CA LEU A 96 8.45 -15.91 -16.83
C LEU A 96 7.53 -15.58 -15.66
N TRP A 97 7.32 -16.55 -14.79
CA TRP A 97 6.68 -16.33 -13.49
C TRP A 97 7.73 -15.84 -12.51
N GLY A 98 7.45 -14.71 -11.87
CA GLY A 98 8.26 -14.11 -10.82
C GLY A 98 7.52 -14.09 -9.49
N HIS A 99 8.29 -14.13 -8.42
CA HIS A 99 7.81 -14.15 -7.05
C HIS A 99 8.52 -13.07 -6.26
N LEU A 100 7.76 -12.35 -5.42
CA LEU A 100 8.36 -11.42 -4.47
C LEU A 100 9.24 -12.22 -3.50
N THR A 101 10.47 -11.76 -3.29
CA THR A 101 11.38 -12.34 -2.30
C THR A 101 11.54 -11.44 -1.08
N ASP A 102 11.54 -10.13 -1.29
CA ASP A 102 11.75 -9.16 -0.23
C ASP A 102 10.96 -7.86 -0.47
N LEU A 103 10.55 -7.23 0.62
CA LEU A 103 9.88 -5.93 0.65
C LEU A 103 10.47 -5.09 1.79
N TRP A 104 10.79 -3.84 1.49
CA TRP A 104 11.24 -2.85 2.47
C TRP A 104 10.47 -1.55 2.31
N ILE A 105 10.32 -0.81 3.40
CA ILE A 105 9.76 0.55 3.42
C ILE A 105 10.84 1.56 3.76
N TYR A 106 10.94 2.65 3.00
CA TYR A 106 11.85 3.75 3.32
C TYR A 106 11.35 4.52 4.55
N LYS A 107 12.24 4.83 5.48
CA LYS A 107 11.94 5.49 6.76
C LYS A 107 12.90 6.64 7.07
N GLY A 108 12.52 7.43 8.07
CA GLY A 108 13.42 8.36 8.77
C GLY A 108 13.84 9.60 8.00
N LEU A 109 13.34 9.78 6.77
CA LEU A 109 13.67 10.92 5.91
C LEU A 109 12.42 11.77 5.65
N THR A 110 12.63 13.01 5.23
CA THR A 110 11.57 13.83 4.64
C THR A 110 11.06 13.18 3.35
N ALA A 111 9.83 13.51 2.95
CA ALA A 111 9.26 13.00 1.72
C ALA A 111 10.17 13.25 0.50
N ALA A 112 10.82 14.42 0.42
CA ALA A 112 11.72 14.77 -0.66
C ALA A 112 13.00 13.93 -0.66
N GLU A 113 13.61 13.70 0.50
CA GLU A 113 14.81 12.88 0.65
C GLU A 113 14.54 11.42 0.33
N ASN A 114 13.43 10.85 0.83
CA ASN A 114 13.02 9.49 0.50
C ASN A 114 12.81 9.32 -1.01
N GLN A 115 12.14 10.27 -1.66
CA GLN A 115 11.93 10.24 -3.11
C GLN A 115 13.24 10.35 -3.89
N SER A 116 14.17 11.21 -3.46
CA SER A 116 15.47 11.35 -4.09
C SER A 116 16.27 10.06 -3.98
N ASN A 117 16.34 9.48 -2.79
CA ASN A 117 17.05 8.23 -2.56
C ASN A 117 16.43 7.06 -3.33
N ALA A 118 15.11 6.98 -3.38
CA ALA A 118 14.41 5.96 -4.15
C ALA A 118 14.71 6.06 -5.66
N LYS A 119 14.78 7.28 -6.19
CA LYS A 119 15.09 7.51 -7.62
C LYS A 119 16.55 7.28 -7.97
N ASN A 120 17.46 7.64 -7.08
CA ASN A 120 18.90 7.63 -7.34
C ASN A 120 19.58 6.35 -6.86
N TRP A 121 18.81 5.40 -6.36
CA TRP A 121 19.39 4.18 -5.84
C TRP A 121 20.01 3.35 -6.97
N ASN A 122 21.30 3.06 -6.84
CA ASN A 122 22.10 2.35 -7.83
C ASN A 122 22.65 1.02 -7.30
N GLY A 123 22.06 0.48 -6.23
CA GLY A 123 22.45 -0.81 -5.67
C GLY A 123 23.47 -0.78 -4.55
N ASP A 124 23.88 0.39 -4.07
CA ASP A 124 24.74 0.47 -2.89
C ASP A 124 24.00 -0.02 -1.63
N VAL A 125 24.37 -1.20 -1.19
CA VAL A 125 23.74 -1.90 -0.06
C VAL A 125 24.04 -1.20 1.26
N SER A 126 25.16 -0.48 1.38
CA SER A 126 25.59 0.16 2.63
C SER A 126 24.70 1.33 3.03
N THR A 127 24.24 2.09 2.05
CA THR A 127 23.32 3.22 2.28
C THR A 127 21.86 2.81 2.34
N ARG A 128 21.52 1.63 1.83
CA ARG A 128 20.15 1.12 1.73
C ARG A 128 19.50 0.88 3.09
N TYR A 129 20.22 0.30 4.02
CA TYR A 129 19.69 -0.09 5.32
C TYR A 129 19.47 1.07 6.30
N ASP A 130 20.18 2.18 6.12
CA ASP A 130 20.06 3.34 7.00
C ASP A 130 18.69 4.06 6.83
N TYR A 131 18.00 3.81 5.71
CA TYR A 131 16.80 4.53 5.30
C TYR A 131 15.56 3.63 5.11
N MET A 132 15.66 2.36 5.45
CA MET A 132 14.56 1.41 5.31
C MET A 132 14.13 0.85 6.66
N ASP A 133 12.82 0.67 6.83
CA ASP A 133 12.28 -0.08 7.95
C ASP A 133 12.00 -1.52 7.51
N ASP A 134 12.19 -2.46 8.43
CA ASP A 134 11.93 -3.86 8.16
C ASP A 134 10.43 -4.13 8.14
N THR A 135 10.06 -5.01 7.24
CA THR A 135 8.74 -5.62 7.20
C THR A 135 8.80 -7.01 7.84
N THR A 136 7.64 -7.55 8.21
CA THR A 136 7.55 -8.88 8.79
C THR A 136 6.76 -9.79 7.87
N VAL A 137 7.34 -10.92 7.45
CA VAL A 137 6.61 -11.94 6.70
C VAL A 137 5.78 -12.76 7.68
N LEU A 138 4.46 -12.75 7.49
CA LEU A 138 3.50 -13.48 8.34
C LEU A 138 3.21 -14.88 7.82
N SER A 139 3.27 -15.08 6.51
CA SER A 139 3.04 -16.38 5.90
C SER A 139 3.77 -16.48 4.56
N TYR A 140 3.94 -17.73 4.11
CA TYR A 140 4.63 -18.06 2.86
C TYR A 140 3.73 -18.90 1.97
N TYR A 141 3.99 -18.85 0.66
CA TYR A 141 3.38 -19.72 -0.33
C TYR A 141 4.44 -20.38 -1.24
N THR A 142 4.09 -21.52 -1.77
CA THR A 142 4.73 -22.12 -2.96
C THR A 142 3.76 -22.06 -4.13
N VAL A 143 4.15 -22.53 -5.29
CA VAL A 143 3.26 -22.61 -6.44
C VAL A 143 2.76 -24.05 -6.64
N ALA A 144 1.55 -24.19 -7.18
CA ALA A 144 1.02 -25.50 -7.53
C ALA A 144 1.90 -26.19 -8.60
N GLU A 145 2.16 -27.47 -8.44
CA GLU A 145 3.08 -28.26 -9.28
C GLU A 145 2.82 -28.13 -10.78
N ASN A 146 1.55 -28.01 -11.16
CA ASN A 146 1.14 -27.93 -12.58
C ASN A 146 0.62 -26.56 -13.00
N ASN A 147 0.66 -25.56 -12.11
CA ASN A 147 0.20 -24.21 -12.43
C ASN A 147 0.93 -23.14 -11.61
N PRO A 148 1.95 -22.51 -12.18
CA PRO A 148 2.76 -21.51 -11.47
C PRO A 148 2.01 -20.20 -11.12
N SER A 149 0.76 -20.04 -11.57
CA SER A 149 -0.07 -18.89 -11.22
C SER A 149 -0.85 -19.08 -9.92
N ILE A 150 -0.90 -20.28 -9.36
CA ILE A 150 -1.71 -20.58 -8.19
C ILE A 150 -0.82 -20.67 -6.96
N PRO A 151 -0.94 -19.73 -6.00
CA PRO A 151 -0.24 -19.82 -4.73
C PRO A 151 -0.85 -20.93 -3.86
N VAL A 152 0.01 -21.72 -3.26
CA VAL A 152 -0.37 -22.78 -2.29
C VAL A 152 0.32 -22.46 -0.97
N PRO A 153 -0.39 -22.35 0.15
CA PRO A 153 0.23 -22.06 1.44
C PRO A 153 1.35 -23.04 1.77
N CYS A 154 2.50 -22.54 2.18
CA CYS A 154 3.55 -23.37 2.79
C CYS A 154 3.14 -23.78 4.20
N ALA A 155 3.68 -24.90 4.69
CA ALA A 155 3.42 -25.35 6.06
C ALA A 155 3.87 -24.29 7.08
N GLU A 156 3.21 -24.25 8.22
CA GLU A 156 3.58 -23.34 9.32
C GLU A 156 5.06 -23.54 9.73
N GLY A 157 5.75 -22.44 9.99
CA GLY A 157 7.14 -22.44 10.43
C GLY A 157 8.17 -22.51 9.29
N HIS A 158 7.74 -22.50 8.02
CA HIS A 158 8.69 -22.34 6.91
C HIS A 158 9.25 -20.91 6.88
N ALA A 159 10.59 -20.81 6.93
CA ALA A 159 11.29 -19.61 6.52
C ALA A 159 11.41 -19.56 4.99
N HIS A 160 11.74 -18.39 4.44
CA HIS A 160 12.03 -18.24 3.02
C HIS A 160 13.07 -19.29 2.57
N THR A 161 12.67 -20.14 1.64
CA THR A 161 13.53 -21.11 0.94
C THR A 161 13.41 -20.83 -0.55
N SER A 162 14.21 -21.51 -1.37
CA SER A 162 14.08 -21.41 -2.85
C SER A 162 12.73 -21.86 -3.39
N GLU A 163 11.86 -22.41 -2.56
CA GLU A 163 10.55 -22.96 -2.93
C GLU A 163 9.36 -22.28 -2.24
N CYS A 164 9.61 -21.49 -1.17
CA CYS A 164 8.58 -20.75 -0.44
C CYS A 164 8.85 -19.25 -0.51
N TYR A 165 7.86 -18.51 -0.98
CA TYR A 165 7.90 -17.05 -1.17
C TYR A 165 6.99 -16.35 -0.16
N PRO A 166 7.28 -15.11 0.23
CA PRO A 166 6.41 -14.32 1.07
C PRO A 166 4.98 -14.22 0.50
N TYR A 167 3.99 -14.63 1.31
CA TYR A 167 2.57 -14.54 0.96
C TYR A 167 1.92 -13.31 1.57
N VAL A 168 1.96 -13.19 2.89
CA VAL A 168 1.46 -12.01 3.58
C VAL A 168 2.62 -11.32 4.27
N ILE A 169 2.80 -10.05 3.94
CA ILE A 169 3.82 -9.18 4.56
C ILE A 169 3.12 -8.09 5.33
N SER A 170 3.53 -7.92 6.59
CA SER A 170 3.10 -6.86 7.49
C SER A 170 4.11 -5.72 7.46
N MET A 171 3.63 -4.49 7.32
CA MET A 171 4.46 -3.29 7.33
C MET A 171 3.87 -2.20 8.23
N PRO A 172 4.68 -1.46 9.01
CA PRO A 172 4.18 -0.35 9.80
C PRO A 172 3.81 0.84 8.92
N LEU A 173 2.68 1.49 9.22
CA LEU A 173 2.24 2.70 8.52
C LEU A 173 2.63 3.97 9.30
N LYS A 174 3.90 4.12 9.61
CA LYS A 174 4.42 5.29 10.35
C LYS A 174 5.21 6.29 9.51
N TYR A 175 5.52 5.94 8.27
CA TYR A 175 6.32 6.79 7.38
C TYR A 175 5.56 7.11 6.10
N ILE A 176 5.02 8.31 6.02
CA ILE A 176 4.46 8.85 4.80
C ILE A 176 5.59 9.60 4.08
N ASN A 177 5.97 9.13 2.89
CA ASN A 177 7.08 9.71 2.16
C ASN A 177 6.70 10.98 1.42
N THR A 178 5.49 11.03 0.90
CA THR A 178 4.93 12.20 0.22
C THR A 178 3.41 12.08 0.10
N THR A 179 2.79 13.12 -0.43
CA THR A 179 1.37 13.10 -0.79
C THR A 179 1.25 13.59 -2.23
N ASN A 180 0.40 12.96 -3.01
CA ASN A 180 0.08 13.36 -4.38
C ASN A 180 -1.45 13.42 -4.57
N ASP A 181 -1.91 13.60 -5.79
CA ASP A 181 -3.33 13.65 -6.16
C ASP A 181 -4.10 12.34 -5.83
N ARG A 182 -3.41 11.26 -5.52
CA ARG A 182 -3.97 9.96 -5.12
C ARG A 182 -3.92 9.70 -3.61
N GLY A 183 -3.43 10.64 -2.81
CA GLY A 183 -3.30 10.54 -1.36
C GLY A 183 -1.88 10.28 -0.85
N ASN A 184 -1.77 9.64 0.30
CA ASN A 184 -0.47 9.36 0.91
C ASN A 184 0.32 8.31 0.13
N VAL A 185 1.62 8.54 -0.01
CA VAL A 185 2.56 7.67 -0.72
C VAL A 185 3.56 7.08 0.25
N TYR A 186 3.69 5.77 0.20
CA TYR A 186 4.75 5.01 0.86
C TYR A 186 5.73 4.52 -0.20
N VAL A 187 6.98 4.94 -0.10
CA VAL A 187 8.01 4.47 -1.03
C VAL A 187 8.54 3.14 -0.52
N LEU A 188 8.36 2.12 -1.34
CA LEU A 188 8.78 0.76 -1.05
C LEU A 188 9.94 0.37 -1.97
N ARG A 189 10.67 -0.63 -1.55
CA ARG A 189 11.61 -1.36 -2.38
C ARG A 189 11.18 -2.81 -2.42
N VAL A 190 11.14 -3.37 -3.61
CA VAL A 190 10.73 -4.76 -3.84
C VAL A 190 11.82 -5.53 -4.56
N SER A 191 12.04 -6.76 -4.17
CA SER A 191 12.88 -7.73 -4.86
C SER A 191 12.02 -8.85 -5.42
N VAL A 192 12.27 -9.22 -6.69
CA VAL A 192 11.56 -10.30 -7.38
C VAL A 192 12.61 -11.25 -7.98
N ASP A 193 12.49 -12.54 -7.68
CA ASP A 193 13.48 -13.57 -8.01
C ASP A 193 13.92 -13.55 -9.49
N LYS A 194 12.98 -13.53 -10.42
CA LYS A 194 13.27 -13.55 -11.87
C LYS A 194 13.83 -12.24 -12.40
N MET A 195 13.48 -11.11 -11.78
CA MET A 195 14.04 -9.81 -12.16
C MET A 195 15.49 -9.72 -11.70
N THR A 196 15.78 -10.11 -10.47
CA THR A 196 17.14 -10.14 -9.92
C THR A 196 18.03 -11.12 -10.68
N ALA A 197 17.54 -12.31 -10.99
CA ALA A 197 18.26 -13.32 -11.78
C ALA A 197 18.60 -12.86 -13.21
N ASN A 198 17.78 -11.96 -13.78
CA ASN A 198 18.03 -11.38 -15.10
C ASN A 198 18.76 -10.03 -15.07
N GLY A 199 19.33 -9.64 -13.92
CA GLY A 199 20.13 -8.42 -13.78
C GLY A 199 19.34 -7.12 -13.71
N VAL A 200 18.01 -7.17 -13.58
CA VAL A 200 17.18 -5.97 -13.42
C VAL A 200 17.29 -5.41 -11.98
N GLY A 201 17.59 -6.30 -11.02
CA GLY A 201 17.74 -5.95 -9.61
C GLY A 201 16.40 -5.59 -8.94
N ASP A 202 16.52 -5.08 -7.73
CA ASP A 202 15.36 -4.62 -6.96
C ASP A 202 14.77 -3.33 -7.57
N GLN A 203 13.48 -3.11 -7.34
CA GLN A 203 12.76 -1.95 -7.86
C GLN A 203 12.18 -1.10 -6.75
N ASN A 204 12.17 0.22 -6.96
CA ASN A 204 11.45 1.13 -6.11
C ASN A 204 10.05 1.35 -6.65
N VAL A 205 9.07 1.35 -5.75
CA VAL A 205 7.66 1.54 -6.07
C VAL A 205 7.01 2.52 -5.12
N ASP A 206 6.10 3.34 -5.63
CA ASP A 206 5.26 4.22 -4.84
C ASP A 206 3.94 3.49 -4.56
N MET A 207 3.66 3.16 -3.30
CA MET A 207 2.38 2.61 -2.89
C MET A 207 1.48 3.75 -2.41
N ASN A 208 0.33 3.92 -3.04
CA ASN A 208 -0.74 4.78 -2.55
C ASN A 208 -1.77 3.96 -1.78
N VAL A 209 -2.15 4.45 -0.61
CA VAL A 209 -3.27 3.91 0.17
C VAL A 209 -4.48 4.79 -0.05
N LYS A 210 -5.58 4.19 -0.49
CA LYS A 210 -6.83 4.89 -0.82
C LYS A 210 -7.75 4.97 0.39
N TRP A 211 -7.48 5.88 1.32
CA TRP A 211 -8.21 5.98 2.59
C TRP A 211 -9.73 6.13 2.43
N GLY A 212 -10.21 6.65 1.29
CA GLY A 212 -11.63 6.74 0.99
C GLY A 212 -12.34 5.38 0.81
N THR A 213 -11.60 4.27 0.65
CA THR A 213 -12.15 2.91 0.52
C THR A 213 -12.13 2.13 1.83
N LEU A 214 -11.71 2.75 2.93
CA LEU A 214 -11.55 2.09 4.22
C LEU A 214 -12.89 1.55 4.74
N THR A 215 -12.93 0.26 5.06
CA THR A 215 -14.10 -0.41 5.60
C THR A 215 -13.71 -1.30 6.77
N ALA A 216 -14.47 -1.25 7.88
CA ALA A 216 -14.25 -2.14 9.01
C ALA A 216 -14.62 -3.59 8.64
N VAL A 217 -13.83 -4.54 9.13
CA VAL A 217 -14.15 -5.97 9.05
C VAL A 217 -14.95 -6.31 10.30
N SER A 218 -16.19 -6.73 10.10
CA SER A 218 -17.11 -7.16 11.19
C SER A 218 -16.76 -8.56 11.70
#